data_97b3613eeb954a33cce4e4790e873dbd
#
_entry.id   97b3613eeb954a33cce4e4790e873dbd
#
_cell.length_a   1.000
_cell.length_b   1.000
_cell.length_c   1.000
_cell.angle_alpha   90.00
_cell.angle_beta   90.00
_cell.angle_gamma   90.00
#
_symmetry.space_group_name_H-M   'P 1'
#
loop_
_entity.id
_entity.type
_entity.pdbx_description
1 polymer ?
#
loop_
_entity_poly.entity_id
_entity_poly.type
_entity_poly.pdbx_seq_one_letter_code
_entity_poly.pdbx_strand_id
1 'polypeptide(L)'
;MPFIPHTEVETQSMLASIGVEHIDSLFEEIPPSLRASPVDHPLDGLSEMEVGQLMRERATADDHTLCFAGGGAYQHHIPAAVWELATRGEYYSAYTPYQAEASQGTLQLLYEYQSMMSSLMGMEVSNTSLYDGASALAEAVLMAVRSNRKAKSKRILMPVTVHPIYRKVVSTLVRHQDIDLVELEYNSATGTIDPDSLQLSEEDPGYAALVIPLPGYFGTLEAVHKLTDWAHEHGMLVIATVNPVAMATLTPPGEWGEKGVDIACGEGQPLGIP
;
A
#
# COMPACT_ATOMS: atom_id res chain seq x y z
N MET A 1 0.01 -25.24 28.54
CA MET A 1 0.01 -24.14 27.54
C MET A 1 0.27 -22.83 28.25
N PRO A 2 1.16 -21.95 27.77
CA PRO A 2 1.58 -20.77 28.54
C PRO A 2 0.50 -19.70 28.73
N PHE A 3 -0.61 -19.78 28.02
CA PHE A 3 -1.70 -18.81 28.10
C PHE A 3 -2.97 -19.35 28.81
N ILE A 4 -2.89 -20.55 29.40
CA ILE A 4 -3.95 -21.12 30.21
C ILE A 4 -3.43 -21.18 31.65
N PRO A 5 -3.71 -20.17 32.49
CA PRO A 5 -3.10 -20.04 33.78
C PRO A 5 -3.71 -20.97 34.88
N HIS A 6 -4.90 -21.56 34.60
CA HIS A 6 -5.63 -22.34 35.60
C HIS A 6 -5.49 -23.83 35.34
N THR A 7 -5.35 -24.58 36.43
CA THR A 7 -5.42 -26.04 36.44
C THR A 7 -6.89 -26.50 36.36
N GLU A 8 -7.09 -27.78 36.04
CA GLU A 8 -8.46 -28.35 36.02
C GLU A 8 -9.14 -28.24 37.40
N VAL A 9 -8.38 -28.44 38.50
CA VAL A 9 -8.90 -28.32 39.89
C VAL A 9 -9.34 -26.88 40.17
N GLU A 10 -8.59 -25.89 39.74
CA GLU A 10 -8.96 -24.47 39.90
C GLU A 10 -10.18 -24.13 39.07
N THR A 11 -10.25 -24.62 37.83
CA THR A 11 -11.42 -24.44 36.94
C THR A 11 -12.69 -25.01 37.57
N GLN A 12 -12.63 -26.24 38.10
CA GLN A 12 -13.75 -26.86 38.79
C GLN A 12 -14.14 -26.09 40.07
N SER A 13 -13.18 -25.58 40.85
CA SER A 13 -13.47 -24.75 42.00
C SER A 13 -14.17 -23.45 41.65
N MET A 14 -13.76 -22.80 40.52
CA MET A 14 -14.42 -21.60 40.03
C MET A 14 -15.85 -21.87 39.55
N LEU A 15 -16.07 -22.96 38.80
CA LEU A 15 -17.39 -23.38 38.33
C LEU A 15 -18.33 -23.67 39.51
N ALA A 16 -17.85 -24.38 40.53
CA ALA A 16 -18.61 -24.63 41.74
C ALA A 16 -18.99 -23.34 42.49
N SER A 17 -18.08 -22.35 42.54
CA SER A 17 -18.34 -21.05 43.15
C SER A 17 -19.40 -20.25 42.41
N ILE A 18 -19.48 -20.40 41.08
CA ILE A 18 -20.48 -19.77 40.18
C ILE A 18 -21.81 -20.54 40.29
N GLY A 19 -21.78 -21.82 40.61
CA GLY A 19 -22.97 -22.70 40.71
C GLY A 19 -23.30 -23.39 39.39
N VAL A 20 -22.31 -23.61 38.51
CA VAL A 20 -22.46 -24.35 37.24
C VAL A 20 -21.53 -25.55 37.21
N GLU A 21 -21.90 -26.59 36.46
CA GLU A 21 -21.12 -27.82 36.36
C GLU A 21 -20.06 -27.77 35.23
N HIS A 22 -20.36 -27.04 34.17
CA HIS A 22 -19.51 -27.00 32.99
C HIS A 22 -19.32 -25.58 32.44
N ILE A 23 -18.19 -25.33 31.78
CA ILE A 23 -17.89 -24.04 31.14
C ILE A 23 -18.96 -23.71 30.12
N ASP A 24 -19.47 -24.69 29.37
CA ASP A 24 -20.50 -24.48 28.34
C ASP A 24 -21.81 -23.90 28.88
N SER A 25 -22.11 -24.13 30.17
CA SER A 25 -23.28 -23.54 30.82
C SER A 25 -23.19 -22.02 30.97
N LEU A 26 -21.99 -21.45 30.94
CA LEU A 26 -21.77 -20.00 30.95
C LEU A 26 -22.14 -19.34 29.62
N PHE A 27 -22.35 -20.13 28.59
CA PHE A 27 -22.67 -19.66 27.24
C PHE A 27 -24.11 -20.01 26.82
N GLU A 28 -24.97 -20.44 27.75
CA GLU A 28 -26.37 -20.81 27.45
C GLU A 28 -27.20 -19.68 26.83
N GLU A 29 -26.80 -18.42 27.07
CA GLU A 29 -27.42 -17.24 26.44
C GLU A 29 -27.24 -17.21 24.92
N ILE A 30 -26.22 -17.91 24.40
CA ILE A 30 -25.98 -17.96 22.95
C ILE A 30 -26.84 -19.09 22.36
N PRO A 31 -27.77 -18.77 21.44
CA PRO A 31 -28.57 -19.80 20.77
C PRO A 31 -27.67 -20.86 20.11
N PRO A 32 -28.04 -22.16 20.20
CA PRO A 32 -27.23 -23.25 19.62
C PRO A 32 -26.87 -23.06 18.13
N SER A 33 -27.79 -22.43 17.37
CA SER A 33 -27.59 -22.14 15.94
C SER A 33 -26.49 -21.09 15.64
N LEU A 34 -26.10 -20.32 16.66
CA LEU A 34 -25.07 -19.30 16.54
C LEU A 34 -23.74 -19.73 17.19
N ARG A 35 -23.69 -20.89 17.85
CA ARG A 35 -22.45 -21.43 18.41
C ARG A 35 -21.61 -22.01 17.29
N ALA A 36 -20.35 -21.58 17.21
CA ALA A 36 -19.40 -22.16 16.29
C ALA A 36 -19.12 -23.62 16.64
N SER A 37 -19.09 -24.48 15.63
CA SER A 37 -18.60 -25.85 15.81
C SER A 37 -17.14 -25.83 16.25
N PRO A 38 -16.67 -26.83 17.05
CA PRO A 38 -15.25 -27.00 17.27
C PRO A 38 -14.47 -27.01 15.97
N VAL A 39 -13.29 -26.43 15.97
CA VAL A 39 -12.40 -26.47 14.80
C VAL A 39 -12.09 -27.92 14.47
N ASP A 40 -12.41 -28.35 13.27
CA ASP A 40 -12.29 -29.75 12.78
C ASP A 40 -10.84 -30.17 12.70
N HIS A 41 -9.92 -29.88 13.21
CA HIS A 41 -8.52 -30.31 13.35
C HIS A 41 -7.74 -29.31 14.24
N PRO A 42 -7.92 -29.35 15.56
CA PRO A 42 -6.96 -28.68 16.42
C PRO A 42 -5.61 -29.34 16.16
N LEU A 43 -4.67 -28.55 15.64
CA LEU A 43 -3.28 -29.02 15.57
C LEU A 43 -2.79 -29.23 17.00
N ASP A 44 -2.21 -30.41 17.26
CA ASP A 44 -1.54 -30.63 18.54
C ASP A 44 -0.47 -29.54 18.75
N GLY A 45 -0.37 -29.08 19.99
CA GLY A 45 0.63 -28.07 20.33
C GLY A 45 2.03 -28.62 20.13
N LEU A 46 2.84 -27.93 19.33
CA LEU A 46 4.26 -28.24 19.14
C LEU A 46 5.12 -27.37 20.07
N SER A 47 6.30 -27.85 20.42
CA SER A 47 7.31 -27.04 21.08
C SER A 47 7.87 -25.98 20.13
N GLU A 48 8.47 -24.91 20.67
CA GLU A 48 9.13 -23.86 19.86
C GLU A 48 10.17 -24.45 18.91
N MET A 49 10.93 -25.43 19.36
CA MET A 49 11.93 -26.11 18.52
C MET A 49 11.30 -26.85 17.34
N GLU A 50 10.23 -27.59 17.58
CA GLU A 50 9.51 -28.34 16.54
C GLU A 50 8.83 -27.40 15.53
N VAL A 51 8.17 -26.33 16.02
CA VAL A 51 7.59 -25.31 15.13
C VAL A 51 8.69 -24.64 14.30
N GLY A 52 9.79 -24.25 14.92
CA GLY A 52 10.93 -23.64 14.24
C GLY A 52 11.53 -24.55 13.16
N GLN A 53 11.62 -25.86 13.41
CA GLN A 53 12.08 -26.83 12.42
C GLN A 53 11.07 -26.98 11.27
N LEU A 54 9.79 -27.18 11.59
CA LEU A 54 8.72 -27.30 10.60
C LEU A 54 8.66 -26.09 9.66
N MET A 55 8.74 -24.88 10.22
CA MET A 55 8.69 -23.65 9.43
C MET A 55 9.92 -23.50 8.53
N ARG A 56 11.11 -23.86 9.03
CA ARG A 56 12.33 -23.89 8.16
C ARG A 56 12.23 -24.90 7.04
N GLU A 57 11.72 -26.10 7.31
CA GLU A 57 11.52 -27.13 6.28
C GLU A 57 10.55 -26.65 5.19
N ARG A 58 9.44 -26.01 5.58
CA ARG A 58 8.48 -25.44 4.62
C ARG A 58 9.08 -24.27 3.82
N ALA A 59 9.81 -23.38 4.48
CA ALA A 59 10.48 -22.26 3.79
C ALA A 59 11.50 -22.76 2.77
N THR A 60 12.29 -23.80 3.13
CA THR A 60 13.32 -24.37 2.25
C THR A 60 12.72 -25.10 1.04
N ALA A 61 11.48 -25.59 1.14
CA ALA A 61 10.81 -26.24 0.02
C ALA A 61 10.54 -25.27 -1.16
N ASP A 62 10.38 -23.98 -0.88
CA ASP A 62 10.17 -22.92 -1.88
C ASP A 62 11.46 -22.15 -2.20
N ASP A 63 12.58 -22.52 -1.57
CA ASP A 63 13.86 -21.85 -1.73
C ASP A 63 14.49 -22.13 -3.12
N HIS A 64 15.30 -21.18 -3.60
CA HIS A 64 16.08 -21.31 -4.84
C HIS A 64 15.30 -21.34 -6.16
N THR A 65 14.02 -21.02 -6.17
CA THR A 65 13.27 -20.90 -7.43
C THR A 65 13.43 -19.51 -8.03
N LEU A 66 13.61 -19.43 -9.35
CA LEU A 66 13.52 -18.19 -10.09
C LEU A 66 12.04 -17.79 -10.23
N CYS A 67 11.67 -16.62 -9.69
CA CYS A 67 10.30 -16.15 -9.75
C CYS A 67 10.05 -15.36 -11.05
N PHE A 68 9.21 -15.90 -11.91
CA PHE A 68 8.69 -15.25 -13.12
C PHE A 68 7.19 -14.94 -13.02
N ALA A 69 6.63 -14.92 -11.82
CA ALA A 69 5.20 -14.70 -11.61
C ALA A 69 4.76 -13.30 -12.06
N GLY A 70 5.64 -12.29 -11.96
CA GLY A 70 5.29 -10.92 -12.28
C GLY A 70 4.23 -10.35 -11.32
N GLY A 71 3.35 -9.51 -11.86
CA GLY A 71 2.20 -9.01 -11.09
C GLY A 71 2.53 -8.14 -9.88
N GLY A 72 3.71 -7.53 -9.82
CA GLY A 72 4.18 -6.72 -8.69
C GLY A 72 5.08 -7.50 -7.70
N ALA A 73 5.25 -8.82 -7.89
CA ALA A 73 6.15 -9.63 -7.08
C ALA A 73 7.59 -9.56 -7.62
N TYR A 74 8.32 -8.53 -7.23
CA TYR A 74 9.72 -8.32 -7.64
C TYR A 74 10.65 -8.61 -6.49
N GLN A 75 11.83 -9.18 -6.81
CA GLN A 75 12.90 -9.32 -5.83
C GLN A 75 13.56 -7.98 -5.56
N HIS A 76 13.69 -7.65 -4.29
CA HIS A 76 14.41 -6.46 -3.83
C HIS A 76 15.57 -6.89 -2.93
N HIS A 77 16.71 -6.24 -3.07
CA HIS A 77 17.78 -6.40 -2.10
C HIS A 77 17.40 -5.70 -0.81
N ILE A 78 17.38 -6.46 0.29
CA ILE A 78 17.14 -5.94 1.63
C ILE A 78 18.48 -5.92 2.36
N PRO A 79 19.12 -4.74 2.56
CA PRO A 79 20.37 -4.66 3.30
C PRO A 79 20.22 -5.21 4.72
N ALA A 80 21.20 -5.96 5.21
CA ALA A 80 21.19 -6.50 6.57
C ALA A 80 21.01 -5.40 7.64
N ALA A 81 21.52 -4.21 7.37
CA ALA A 81 21.36 -3.04 8.24
C ALA A 81 19.90 -2.62 8.47
N VAL A 82 19.00 -2.88 7.52
CA VAL A 82 17.57 -2.52 7.65
C VAL A 82 16.96 -3.22 8.87
N TRP A 83 17.13 -4.53 8.96
CA TRP A 83 16.58 -5.30 10.06
C TRP A 83 17.24 -4.97 11.40
N GLU A 84 18.57 -4.83 11.40
CA GLU A 84 19.34 -4.47 12.58
C GLU A 84 18.91 -3.11 13.15
N LEU A 85 18.66 -2.12 12.29
CA LEU A 85 18.21 -0.79 12.71
C LEU A 85 16.73 -0.78 13.10
N ALA A 86 15.86 -1.42 12.31
CA ALA A 86 14.41 -1.39 12.55
C ALA A 86 14.00 -2.09 13.84
N THR A 87 14.78 -3.08 14.31
CA THR A 87 14.50 -3.81 15.57
C THR A 87 15.09 -3.15 16.81
N ARG A 88 15.72 -1.98 16.69
CA ARG A 88 16.22 -1.25 17.86
C ARG A 88 15.09 -0.64 18.67
N GLY A 89 15.20 -0.72 20.00
CA GLY A 89 14.19 -0.22 20.93
C GLY A 89 13.86 1.26 20.79
N GLU A 90 14.81 2.06 20.30
CA GLU A 90 14.65 3.49 20.05
C GLU A 90 13.58 3.80 18.99
N TYR A 91 13.31 2.85 18.09
CA TYR A 91 12.33 3.04 17.01
C TYR A 91 11.00 2.38 17.33
N TYR A 92 10.96 1.13 17.76
CA TYR A 92 9.69 0.42 17.97
C TYR A 92 9.00 0.74 19.30
N SER A 93 9.66 1.42 20.24
CA SER A 93 9.05 1.81 21.52
C SER A 93 8.21 3.07 21.47
N ALA A 94 8.25 3.83 20.35
CA ALA A 94 7.38 4.98 20.15
C ALA A 94 5.94 4.52 19.91
N TYR A 95 4.98 5.10 20.66
CA TYR A 95 3.57 4.89 20.37
C TYR A 95 3.12 5.79 19.22
N THR A 96 3.11 7.10 19.46
CA THR A 96 2.89 8.10 18.41
C THR A 96 3.85 9.26 18.66
N PRO A 97 4.73 9.60 17.71
CA PRO A 97 5.80 10.58 17.92
C PRO A 97 5.30 12.02 17.79
N TYR A 98 4.37 12.45 18.63
CA TYR A 98 3.87 13.83 18.64
C TYR A 98 4.84 14.82 19.27
N GLN A 99 5.68 14.37 20.19
CA GLN A 99 6.60 15.18 20.96
C GLN A 99 7.89 14.40 21.26
N ALA A 100 8.90 15.09 21.77
CA ALA A 100 10.14 14.45 22.21
C ALA A 100 9.89 13.59 23.46
N GLU A 101 10.21 12.30 23.36
CA GLU A 101 10.10 11.29 24.40
C GLU A 101 11.34 10.38 24.38
N ALA A 102 11.28 9.18 24.99
CA ALA A 102 12.40 8.23 24.99
C ALA A 102 12.89 7.85 23.59
N SER A 103 11.99 7.79 22.61
CA SER A 103 12.28 7.54 21.18
C SER A 103 12.22 8.82 20.33
N GLN A 104 12.70 9.92 20.86
CA GLN A 104 12.64 11.24 20.18
C GLN A 104 13.36 11.29 18.82
N GLY A 105 14.33 10.40 18.58
CA GLY A 105 14.98 10.27 17.27
C GLY A 105 14.03 9.92 16.13
N THR A 106 12.86 9.37 16.43
CA THR A 106 11.81 9.11 15.43
C THR A 106 11.31 10.40 14.77
N LEU A 107 11.21 11.52 15.49
CA LEU A 107 10.81 12.80 14.90
C LEU A 107 11.83 13.29 13.86
N GLN A 108 13.11 13.18 14.16
CA GLN A 108 14.17 13.53 13.20
C GLN A 108 14.11 12.59 11.99
N LEU A 109 13.95 11.29 12.19
CA LEU A 109 13.80 10.31 11.13
C LEU A 109 12.67 10.68 10.16
N LEU A 110 11.50 11.11 10.68
CA LEU A 110 10.37 11.52 9.86
C LEU A 110 10.70 12.76 9.00
N TYR A 111 11.37 13.76 9.55
CA TYR A 111 11.82 14.93 8.79
C TYR A 111 12.86 14.56 7.73
N GLU A 112 13.81 13.71 8.06
CA GLU A 112 14.82 13.23 7.10
C GLU A 112 14.16 12.44 5.97
N TYR A 113 13.20 11.55 6.29
CA TYR A 113 12.41 10.83 5.29
C TYR A 113 11.70 11.80 4.32
N GLN A 114 10.98 12.78 4.85
CA GLN A 114 10.28 13.78 4.03
C GLN A 114 11.25 14.55 3.11
N SER A 115 12.40 14.95 3.63
CA SER A 115 13.43 15.65 2.86
C SER A 115 14.03 14.77 1.75
N MET A 116 14.34 13.52 2.06
CA MET A 116 14.88 12.57 1.09
C MET A 116 13.86 12.26 -0.01
N MET A 117 12.60 12.01 0.35
CA MET A 117 11.55 11.73 -0.63
C MET A 117 11.25 12.94 -1.52
N SER A 118 11.18 14.15 -0.96
CA SER A 118 11.04 15.38 -1.74
C SER A 118 12.18 15.55 -2.74
N SER A 119 13.41 15.33 -2.30
CA SER A 119 14.59 15.43 -3.17
C SER A 119 14.59 14.35 -4.26
N LEU A 120 14.29 13.10 -3.91
CA LEU A 120 14.28 11.99 -4.88
C LEU A 120 13.20 12.17 -5.95
N MET A 121 12.04 12.71 -5.59
CA MET A 121 10.90 12.91 -6.48
C MET A 121 10.91 14.27 -7.19
N GLY A 122 11.82 15.18 -6.83
CA GLY A 122 11.83 16.55 -7.35
C GLY A 122 10.61 17.36 -6.91
N MET A 123 9.98 16.99 -5.80
CA MET A 123 8.78 17.66 -5.28
C MET A 123 9.13 18.63 -4.14
N GLU A 124 8.29 19.65 -3.93
CA GLU A 124 8.54 20.66 -2.89
C GLU A 124 8.31 20.13 -1.47
N VAL A 125 7.33 19.25 -1.29
CA VAL A 125 6.95 18.72 0.01
C VAL A 125 6.63 17.24 -0.05
N SER A 126 6.83 16.55 1.07
CA SER A 126 6.40 15.16 1.27
C SER A 126 5.65 15.05 2.60
N ASN A 127 4.65 14.16 2.65
CA ASN A 127 4.08 13.73 3.92
C ASN A 127 4.97 12.67 4.59
N THR A 128 4.56 12.13 5.73
CA THR A 128 5.30 11.09 6.47
C THR A 128 4.97 9.67 6.02
N SER A 129 4.39 9.50 4.85
CA SER A 129 3.92 8.29 4.18
C SER A 129 2.44 7.94 4.43
N LEU A 130 1.98 6.98 3.66
CA LEU A 130 0.67 6.35 3.75
C LEU A 130 0.86 4.83 3.92
N TYR A 131 -0.22 4.07 4.01
CA TYR A 131 -0.15 2.66 4.34
C TYR A 131 0.59 1.83 3.25
N ASP A 132 0.18 2.00 1.99
CA ASP A 132 0.79 1.34 0.83
C ASP A 132 0.61 2.18 -0.44
N GLY A 133 1.23 1.74 -1.55
CA GLY A 133 1.17 2.47 -2.82
C GLY A 133 -0.25 2.55 -3.41
N ALA A 134 -1.08 1.55 -3.21
CA ALA A 134 -2.45 1.54 -3.72
C ALA A 134 -3.35 2.52 -2.95
N SER A 135 -3.26 2.55 -1.62
CA SER A 135 -3.96 3.54 -0.80
C SER A 135 -3.40 4.95 -1.00
N ALA A 136 -2.09 5.08 -1.23
CA ALA A 136 -1.48 6.35 -1.58
C ALA A 136 -2.03 6.92 -2.90
N LEU A 137 -2.23 6.07 -3.91
CA LEU A 137 -2.87 6.48 -5.17
C LEU A 137 -4.33 6.90 -4.94
N ALA A 138 -5.07 6.19 -4.08
CA ALA A 138 -6.45 6.58 -3.76
C ALA A 138 -6.52 7.95 -3.08
N GLU A 139 -5.65 8.21 -2.12
CA GLU A 139 -5.56 9.53 -1.46
C GLU A 139 -5.10 10.62 -2.43
N ALA A 140 -4.17 10.30 -3.35
CA ALA A 140 -3.78 11.22 -4.41
C ALA A 140 -4.96 11.60 -5.34
N VAL A 141 -5.80 10.63 -5.69
CA VAL A 141 -7.04 10.85 -6.47
C VAL A 141 -8.01 11.76 -5.69
N LEU A 142 -8.23 11.47 -4.40
CA LEU A 142 -9.07 12.31 -3.54
C LEU A 142 -8.52 13.73 -3.41
N MET A 143 -7.20 13.87 -3.26
CA MET A 143 -6.51 15.15 -3.21
C MET A 143 -6.68 15.92 -4.52
N ALA A 144 -6.46 15.27 -5.66
CA ALA A 144 -6.59 15.90 -6.98
C ALA A 144 -8.00 16.45 -7.21
N VAL A 145 -9.03 15.66 -6.93
CA VAL A 145 -10.43 16.10 -7.06
C VAL A 145 -10.75 17.31 -6.19
N ARG A 146 -10.22 17.32 -4.95
CA ARG A 146 -10.46 18.44 -4.01
C ARG A 146 -9.66 19.69 -4.35
N SER A 147 -8.47 19.54 -4.92
CA SER A 147 -7.54 20.64 -5.21
C SER A 147 -7.76 21.26 -6.58
N ASN A 148 -8.20 20.52 -7.58
CA ASN A 148 -8.45 21.03 -8.92
C ASN A 148 -9.74 21.85 -8.97
N ARG A 149 -9.63 23.15 -8.68
CA ARG A 149 -10.77 24.08 -8.72
C ARG A 149 -11.24 24.44 -10.13
N LYS A 150 -10.47 24.07 -11.17
CA LYS A 150 -10.81 24.32 -12.57
C LYS A 150 -11.61 23.16 -13.17
N ALA A 151 -11.50 21.98 -12.59
CA ALA A 151 -12.21 20.80 -13.06
C ALA A 151 -13.73 20.98 -12.90
N LYS A 152 -14.47 20.67 -13.97
CA LYS A 152 -15.94 20.70 -13.99
C LYS A 152 -16.54 19.36 -13.59
N SER A 153 -15.73 18.33 -13.48
CA SER A 153 -16.14 16.97 -13.12
C SER A 153 -15.19 16.35 -12.11
N LYS A 154 -15.63 15.26 -11.46
CA LYS A 154 -14.80 14.45 -10.59
C LYS A 154 -14.28 13.19 -11.31
N ARG A 155 -14.01 13.31 -12.60
CA ARG A 155 -13.51 12.20 -13.42
C ARG A 155 -11.99 12.16 -13.38
N ILE A 156 -11.44 10.96 -13.31
CA ILE A 156 -10.00 10.70 -13.30
C ILE A 156 -9.68 9.80 -14.50
N LEU A 157 -8.74 10.20 -15.34
CA LEU A 157 -8.17 9.31 -16.34
C LEU A 157 -7.23 8.32 -15.64
N MET A 158 -7.58 7.05 -15.66
CA MET A 158 -6.88 5.96 -15.01
C MET A 158 -6.39 4.97 -16.06
N PRO A 159 -5.12 5.06 -16.48
CA PRO A 159 -4.61 4.16 -17.51
C PRO A 159 -4.65 2.69 -17.09
N VAL A 160 -4.92 1.81 -18.05
CA VAL A 160 -4.88 0.35 -17.87
C VAL A 160 -3.46 -0.13 -17.53
N THR A 161 -2.43 0.67 -17.87
CA THR A 161 -1.03 0.45 -17.54
C THR A 161 -0.70 0.68 -16.05
N VAL A 162 -1.61 1.25 -15.26
CA VAL A 162 -1.52 1.27 -13.79
C VAL A 162 -1.79 -0.13 -13.25
N HIS A 163 -1.05 -0.54 -12.22
CA HIS A 163 -1.17 -1.86 -11.60
C HIS A 163 -2.65 -2.23 -11.33
N PRO A 164 -3.16 -3.39 -11.80
CA PRO A 164 -4.59 -3.71 -11.72
C PRO A 164 -5.13 -3.75 -10.28
N ILE A 165 -4.32 -4.20 -9.31
CA ILE A 165 -4.72 -4.18 -7.90
C ILE A 165 -4.83 -2.74 -7.41
N TYR A 166 -3.94 -1.83 -7.81
CA TYR A 166 -4.03 -0.42 -7.44
C TYR A 166 -5.33 0.19 -7.96
N ARG A 167 -5.66 -0.03 -9.24
CA ARG A 167 -6.93 0.43 -9.83
C ARG A 167 -8.14 -0.09 -9.06
N LYS A 168 -8.13 -1.37 -8.66
CA LYS A 168 -9.20 -2.01 -7.87
C LYS A 168 -9.33 -1.40 -6.47
N VAL A 169 -8.20 -1.16 -5.78
CA VAL A 169 -8.19 -0.52 -4.45
C VAL A 169 -8.71 0.92 -4.54
N VAL A 170 -8.21 1.70 -5.51
CA VAL A 170 -8.70 3.07 -5.75
C VAL A 170 -10.21 3.06 -5.98
N SER A 171 -10.71 2.21 -6.88
CA SER A 171 -12.15 2.07 -7.14
C SER A 171 -12.94 1.76 -5.87
N THR A 172 -12.43 0.88 -5.02
CA THR A 172 -13.08 0.53 -3.75
C THR A 172 -13.20 1.73 -2.80
N LEU A 173 -12.13 2.53 -2.71
CA LEU A 173 -12.06 3.65 -1.77
C LEU A 173 -12.84 4.89 -2.25
N VAL A 174 -12.89 5.13 -3.57
CA VAL A 174 -13.49 6.37 -4.10
C VAL A 174 -14.92 6.23 -4.60
N ARG A 175 -15.43 5.02 -4.81
CA ARG A 175 -16.75 4.78 -5.43
C ARG A 175 -17.94 5.49 -4.75
N HIS A 176 -17.84 5.79 -3.45
CA HIS A 176 -18.90 6.48 -2.69
C HIS A 176 -18.64 7.98 -2.53
N GLN A 177 -17.65 8.52 -3.27
CA GLN A 177 -17.28 9.94 -3.27
C GLN A 177 -17.74 10.65 -4.56
N ASP A 178 -18.57 9.99 -5.37
CA ASP A 178 -18.97 10.45 -6.72
C ASP A 178 -17.77 10.73 -7.63
N ILE A 179 -16.72 9.93 -7.51
CA ILE A 179 -15.54 9.99 -8.35
C ILE A 179 -15.62 8.87 -9.39
N ASP A 180 -15.51 9.24 -10.65
CA ASP A 180 -15.56 8.33 -11.78
C ASP A 180 -14.13 8.07 -12.30
N LEU A 181 -13.73 6.80 -12.29
CA LEU A 181 -12.44 6.36 -12.83
C LEU A 181 -12.67 5.92 -14.28
N VAL A 182 -12.20 6.73 -15.21
CA VAL A 182 -12.33 6.46 -16.64
C VAL A 182 -11.06 5.78 -17.12
N GLU A 183 -11.20 4.54 -17.58
CA GLU A 183 -10.07 3.78 -18.11
C GLU A 183 -9.52 4.42 -19.37
N LEU A 184 -8.19 4.50 -19.44
CA LEU A 184 -7.45 4.93 -20.61
C LEU A 184 -6.67 3.75 -21.17
N GLU A 185 -7.00 3.36 -22.39
CA GLU A 185 -6.39 2.23 -23.08
C GLU A 185 -4.94 2.53 -23.48
N TYR A 186 -4.18 1.48 -23.70
CA TYR A 186 -2.79 1.55 -24.15
C TYR A 186 -2.65 1.05 -25.59
N ASN A 187 -1.61 1.48 -26.25
CA ASN A 187 -1.23 0.94 -27.54
C ASN A 187 -0.68 -0.47 -27.39
N SER A 188 -1.36 -1.47 -27.95
CA SER A 188 -1.01 -2.89 -27.80
C SER A 188 0.36 -3.27 -28.41
N ALA A 189 0.90 -2.45 -29.31
CA ALA A 189 2.21 -2.68 -29.91
C ALA A 189 3.35 -2.21 -29.00
N THR A 190 3.12 -1.18 -28.19
CA THR A 190 4.15 -0.57 -27.32
C THR A 190 3.95 -0.88 -25.84
N GLY A 191 2.72 -1.20 -25.42
CA GLY A 191 2.36 -1.37 -24.00
C GLY A 191 2.32 -0.04 -23.23
N THR A 192 2.24 1.10 -23.92
CA THR A 192 2.24 2.44 -23.35
C THR A 192 1.03 3.24 -23.82
N ILE A 193 0.72 4.33 -23.14
CA ILE A 193 -0.23 5.32 -23.60
C ILE A 193 0.37 6.04 -24.84
N ASP A 194 -0.42 6.21 -25.87
CA ASP A 194 -0.01 7.00 -27.02
C ASP A 194 -0.51 8.45 -26.85
N PRO A 195 0.37 9.42 -26.50
CA PRO A 195 -0.05 10.80 -26.29
C PRO A 195 -0.67 11.45 -27.53
N ASP A 196 -0.22 11.05 -28.72
CA ASP A 196 -0.64 11.65 -29.98
C ASP A 196 -2.05 11.15 -30.40
N SER A 197 -2.54 10.07 -29.79
CA SER A 197 -3.90 9.53 -29.99
C SER A 197 -4.94 10.08 -29.01
N LEU A 198 -4.51 10.78 -27.96
CA LEU A 198 -5.40 11.32 -26.93
C LEU A 198 -6.25 12.46 -27.48
N GLN A 199 -7.56 12.25 -27.52
CA GLN A 199 -8.52 13.26 -27.92
C GLN A 199 -9.64 13.37 -26.90
N LEU A 200 -9.92 14.58 -26.45
CA LEU A 200 -11.11 14.91 -25.67
C LEU A 200 -12.14 15.53 -26.62
N SER A 201 -13.38 15.07 -26.55
CA SER A 201 -14.45 15.73 -27.31
C SER A 201 -14.82 17.07 -26.68
N GLU A 202 -15.29 18.04 -27.46
CA GLU A 202 -15.74 19.34 -26.93
C GLU A 202 -16.93 19.21 -25.97
N GLU A 203 -17.68 18.13 -26.06
CA GLU A 203 -18.82 17.82 -25.18
C GLU A 203 -18.38 17.12 -23.87
N ASP A 204 -17.12 16.71 -23.76
CA ASP A 204 -16.60 16.05 -22.56
C ASP A 204 -16.54 17.03 -21.40
N PRO A 205 -17.13 16.72 -20.23
CA PRO A 205 -17.09 17.59 -19.05
C PRO A 205 -15.67 17.78 -18.49
N GLY A 206 -14.66 17.11 -19.06
CA GLY A 206 -13.27 17.15 -18.66
C GLY A 206 -12.97 16.21 -17.49
N TYR A 207 -11.73 16.27 -17.03
CA TYR A 207 -11.20 15.40 -15.99
C TYR A 207 -10.49 16.23 -14.93
N ALA A 208 -10.54 15.76 -13.69
CA ALA A 208 -9.83 16.41 -12.59
C ALA A 208 -8.33 16.09 -12.61
N ALA A 209 -7.97 14.89 -13.02
CA ALA A 209 -6.57 14.48 -13.10
C ALA A 209 -6.35 13.34 -14.12
N LEU A 210 -5.09 13.21 -14.53
CA LEU A 210 -4.52 12.06 -15.23
C LEU A 210 -3.54 11.35 -14.31
N VAL A 211 -3.62 10.01 -14.21
CA VAL A 211 -2.62 9.18 -13.54
C VAL A 211 -1.58 8.72 -14.56
N ILE A 212 -0.30 8.83 -14.24
CA ILE A 212 0.81 8.36 -15.08
C ILE A 212 1.67 7.38 -14.27
N PRO A 213 1.69 6.07 -14.62
CA PRO A 213 2.58 5.11 -13.96
C PRO A 213 3.98 5.16 -14.56
N LEU A 214 5.04 5.06 -13.74
CA LEU A 214 6.41 4.93 -14.21
C LEU A 214 7.26 4.08 -13.25
N PRO A 215 7.72 2.88 -13.65
CA PRO A 215 7.32 2.15 -14.86
C PRO A 215 5.84 1.75 -14.86
N GLY A 216 5.28 1.50 -16.05
CA GLY A 216 3.96 0.90 -16.19
C GLY A 216 3.93 -0.57 -15.76
N TYR A 217 2.72 -1.12 -15.59
CA TYR A 217 2.53 -2.52 -15.15
C TYR A 217 3.20 -3.55 -16.07
N PHE A 218 3.33 -3.24 -17.34
CA PHE A 218 4.00 -4.11 -18.32
C PHE A 218 5.53 -3.93 -18.34
N GLY A 219 6.10 -3.12 -17.46
CA GLY A 219 7.52 -2.81 -17.41
C GLY A 219 7.97 -1.79 -18.47
N THR A 220 7.03 -1.14 -19.11
CA THR A 220 7.25 -0.11 -20.13
C THR A 220 7.42 1.28 -19.49
N LEU A 221 8.09 2.17 -20.19
CA LEU A 221 8.25 3.56 -19.78
C LEU A 221 7.30 4.44 -20.59
N GLU A 222 6.43 5.17 -19.91
CA GLU A 222 5.50 6.11 -20.51
C GLU A 222 6.22 7.36 -21.04
N ALA A 223 5.61 8.03 -22.02
CA ALA A 223 6.09 9.31 -22.52
C ALA A 223 5.71 10.46 -21.57
N VAL A 224 6.28 10.41 -20.34
CA VAL A 224 5.85 11.20 -19.19
C VAL A 224 5.81 12.70 -19.44
N HIS A 225 6.80 13.26 -20.16
CA HIS A 225 6.84 14.68 -20.45
C HIS A 225 5.64 15.12 -21.30
N LYS A 226 5.38 14.41 -22.42
CA LYS A 226 4.25 14.71 -23.30
C LYS A 226 2.91 14.54 -22.61
N LEU A 227 2.75 13.47 -21.81
CA LEU A 227 1.50 13.20 -21.09
C LEU A 227 1.23 14.26 -20.02
N THR A 228 2.27 14.72 -19.33
CA THR A 228 2.17 15.76 -18.30
C THR A 228 1.74 17.08 -18.93
N ASP A 229 2.42 17.50 -20.01
CA ASP A 229 2.08 18.74 -20.69
C ASP A 229 0.68 18.69 -21.30
N TRP A 230 0.32 17.59 -21.96
CA TRP A 230 -1.03 17.37 -22.47
C TRP A 230 -2.11 17.48 -21.38
N ALA A 231 -1.90 16.86 -20.22
CA ALA A 231 -2.86 16.94 -19.12
C ALA A 231 -3.03 18.37 -18.61
N HIS A 232 -1.92 19.10 -18.42
CA HIS A 232 -1.95 20.49 -17.98
C HIS A 232 -2.61 21.43 -18.98
N GLU A 233 -2.39 21.24 -20.27
CA GLU A 233 -3.06 21.99 -21.36
C GLU A 233 -4.59 21.82 -21.30
N HIS A 234 -5.06 20.65 -20.86
CA HIS A 234 -6.49 20.34 -20.70
C HIS A 234 -7.03 20.63 -19.28
N GLY A 235 -6.25 21.31 -18.43
CA GLY A 235 -6.68 21.73 -17.09
C GLY A 235 -6.77 20.62 -16.06
N MET A 236 -6.18 19.47 -16.35
CA MET A 236 -6.04 18.36 -15.41
C MET A 236 -4.84 18.56 -14.48
N LEU A 237 -4.92 18.00 -13.27
CA LEU A 237 -3.74 17.75 -12.47
C LEU A 237 -3.11 16.42 -12.89
N VAL A 238 -1.81 16.26 -12.61
CA VAL A 238 -1.07 15.03 -12.93
C VAL A 238 -0.69 14.31 -11.64
N ILE A 239 -1.06 13.05 -11.55
CA ILE A 239 -0.69 12.14 -10.49
C ILE A 239 0.33 11.14 -11.03
N ALA A 240 1.58 11.24 -10.59
CA ALA A 240 2.58 10.22 -10.88
C ALA A 240 2.47 9.07 -9.88
N THR A 241 2.40 7.83 -10.36
CA THR A 241 2.57 6.64 -9.52
C THR A 241 3.85 5.94 -9.92
N VAL A 242 4.85 5.98 -9.04
CA VAL A 242 6.24 5.65 -9.39
C VAL A 242 6.87 4.62 -8.45
N ASN A 243 7.87 3.91 -8.98
CA ASN A 243 8.76 3.09 -8.16
C ASN A 243 9.94 3.97 -7.71
N PRO A 244 10.16 4.16 -6.40
CA PRO A 244 11.17 5.08 -5.89
C PRO A 244 12.61 4.67 -6.28
N VAL A 245 12.89 3.37 -6.42
CA VAL A 245 14.21 2.90 -6.84
C VAL A 245 14.48 3.25 -8.30
N ALA A 246 13.44 3.16 -9.16
CA ALA A 246 13.55 3.55 -10.56
C ALA A 246 13.84 5.05 -10.73
N MET A 247 13.38 5.89 -9.80
CA MET A 247 13.63 7.35 -9.83
C MET A 247 15.10 7.73 -9.59
N ALA A 248 15.93 6.80 -9.13
CA ALA A 248 17.37 7.02 -9.08
C ALA A 248 18.05 7.04 -10.48
N THR A 249 17.34 6.56 -11.52
CA THR A 249 17.86 6.46 -12.89
C THR A 249 16.98 7.12 -13.94
N LEU A 250 15.73 7.43 -13.58
CA LEU A 250 14.77 8.09 -14.46
C LEU A 250 14.53 9.53 -13.99
N THR A 251 14.03 10.36 -14.89
CA THR A 251 13.64 11.74 -14.55
C THR A 251 12.61 11.74 -13.41
N PRO A 252 12.87 12.48 -12.32
CA PRO A 252 11.94 12.53 -11.20
C PRO A 252 10.62 13.22 -11.58
N PRO A 253 9.51 12.85 -10.95
CA PRO A 253 8.19 13.39 -11.30
C PRO A 253 8.09 14.91 -11.28
N GLY A 254 8.78 15.58 -10.36
CA GLY A 254 8.80 17.05 -10.32
C GLY A 254 9.43 17.73 -11.53
N GLU A 255 10.09 16.98 -12.41
CA GLU A 255 10.73 17.48 -13.62
C GLU A 255 10.03 17.00 -14.92
N TRP A 256 8.84 16.38 -14.81
CA TRP A 256 8.11 15.93 -16.00
C TRP A 256 7.41 17.11 -16.69
N GLY A 257 7.51 17.17 -18.03
CA GLY A 257 6.95 18.28 -18.81
C GLY A 257 7.58 19.62 -18.44
N GLU A 258 6.83 20.70 -18.70
CA GLU A 258 7.30 22.06 -18.40
C GLU A 258 7.15 22.47 -16.93
N LYS A 259 6.23 21.83 -16.18
CA LYS A 259 5.83 22.27 -14.82
C LYS A 259 6.05 21.23 -13.74
N GLY A 260 6.46 20.02 -14.08
CA GLY A 260 6.44 18.89 -13.18
C GLY A 260 5.03 18.34 -12.95
N VAL A 261 4.92 17.28 -12.15
CA VAL A 261 3.62 16.74 -11.72
C VAL A 261 3.10 17.47 -10.49
N ASP A 262 1.78 17.41 -10.28
CA ASP A 262 1.15 18.03 -9.11
C ASP A 262 1.22 17.14 -7.87
N ILE A 263 1.13 15.82 -8.05
CA ILE A 263 1.13 14.84 -6.97
C ILE A 263 1.99 13.64 -7.40
N ALA A 264 2.88 13.19 -6.53
CA ALA A 264 3.62 11.95 -6.70
C ALA A 264 3.30 10.97 -5.57
N CYS A 265 3.08 9.72 -5.90
CA CYS A 265 2.85 8.63 -4.95
C CYS A 265 3.49 7.33 -5.46
N GLY A 266 3.58 6.33 -4.60
CA GLY A 266 4.15 5.05 -4.98
C GLY A 266 4.33 4.13 -3.78
N GLU A 267 4.91 2.96 -4.02
CA GLU A 267 5.17 1.94 -3.01
C GLU A 267 6.58 2.10 -2.45
N GLY A 268 6.70 2.17 -1.12
CA GLY A 268 7.99 2.29 -0.44
C GLY A 268 8.74 0.98 -0.24
N GLN A 269 8.09 -0.16 -0.40
CA GLN A 269 8.71 -1.48 -0.19
C GLN A 269 10.00 -1.69 -0.96
N PRO A 270 10.14 -1.23 -2.23
CA PRO A 270 11.40 -1.37 -2.99
C PRO A 270 12.64 -0.77 -2.33
N LEU A 271 12.49 0.13 -1.36
CA LEU A 271 13.59 0.72 -0.60
C LEU A 271 14.20 -0.22 0.45
N GLY A 272 13.75 -1.47 0.54
CA GLY A 272 14.31 -2.50 1.38
C GLY A 272 13.43 -2.92 2.56
N ILE A 273 12.12 -2.82 2.42
CA ILE A 273 11.15 -3.36 3.39
C ILE A 273 10.95 -4.86 3.08
N PRO A 274 11.20 -5.76 4.06
CA PRO A 274 11.07 -7.20 3.87
C PRO A 274 9.62 -7.66 3.72
#